data_84a945fc962109a9728a2152952a1cb6
#
_entry.id   84a945fc962109a9728a2152952a1cb6
#
_cell.length_a   1.000
_cell.length_b   1.000
_cell.length_c   1.000
_cell.angle_alpha   90.00
_cell.angle_beta   90.00
_cell.angle_gamma   90.00
#
_symmetry.space_group_name_H-M   'P 1'
#
loop_
_entity.id
_entity.type
_entity.pdbx_description
1 polymer ?
#
loop_
_entity_poly.entity_id
_entity_poly.type
_entity_poly.pdbx_seq_one_letter_code
_entity_poly.pdbx_strand_id
1 'polypeptide(L)'
;MSKSLGNFITVHDALKTIDGQVLRFFFATQHYRKPINFTEKAVHDAATNLKYLKNTYEQPFTCQADSAHLQVFLDKFTAAMDEDFNAANGITVVFELAKWINSGNYTAEVKAAFAKLLEVFGIVFVEEVLDADIERLIEERQEARANRDFATADQIREQLAAQGIKL
;
A
#
# COMPACT_ATOMS: atom_id res chain seq x y z
N MET A 1 5.05 27.75 6.34
CA MET A 1 4.42 27.64 7.68
C MET A 1 5.22 28.45 8.68
N SER A 2 4.56 29.25 9.49
CA SER A 2 5.20 30.08 10.52
C SER A 2 4.40 29.95 11.82
N LYS A 3 5.13 29.79 12.96
CA LYS A 3 4.49 29.72 14.28
C LYS A 3 3.69 30.98 14.61
N SER A 4 4.15 32.12 14.14
CA SER A 4 3.49 33.44 14.39
C SER A 4 2.18 33.63 13.63
N LEU A 5 1.93 32.86 12.57
CA LEU A 5 0.71 32.96 11.74
C LEU A 5 -0.34 31.89 12.09
N GLY A 6 -0.08 31.03 13.08
CA GLY A 6 -1.01 29.98 13.50
C GLY A 6 -1.25 28.87 12.47
N ASN A 7 -0.52 28.87 11.35
CA ASN A 7 -0.61 27.87 10.28
C ASN A 7 0.46 26.78 10.36
N PHE A 8 0.98 26.54 11.58
CA PHE A 8 1.99 25.54 11.85
C PHE A 8 1.32 24.26 12.37
N ILE A 9 1.55 23.16 11.67
CA ILE A 9 1.16 21.82 12.11
C ILE A 9 2.43 21.02 12.40
N THR A 10 2.50 20.36 13.56
CA THR A 10 3.61 19.45 13.89
C THR A 10 3.36 18.09 13.25
N VAL A 11 4.44 17.30 13.04
CA VAL A 11 4.31 15.90 12.63
C VAL A 11 3.47 15.12 13.63
N HIS A 12 3.65 15.37 14.94
CA HIS A 12 2.86 14.76 16.01
C HIS A 12 1.36 15.05 15.85
N ASP A 13 0.99 16.28 15.48
CA ASP A 13 -0.42 16.64 15.31
C ASP A 13 -0.98 16.07 14.00
N ALA A 14 -0.18 16.05 12.94
CA ALA A 14 -0.57 15.43 11.67
C ALA A 14 -0.85 13.92 11.84
N LEU A 15 -0.04 13.20 12.63
CA LEU A 15 -0.21 11.77 12.90
C LEU A 15 -1.47 11.42 13.70
N LYS A 16 -2.15 12.38 14.30
CA LYS A 16 -3.46 12.14 14.96
C LYS A 16 -4.59 11.90 13.95
N THR A 17 -4.43 12.38 12.72
CA THR A 17 -5.48 12.35 11.69
C THR A 17 -5.03 11.74 10.37
N ILE A 18 -3.73 11.62 10.15
CA ILE A 18 -3.13 11.08 8.92
C ILE A 18 -2.31 9.85 9.29
N ASP A 19 -2.53 8.76 8.55
CA ASP A 19 -1.72 7.55 8.70
C ASP A 19 -0.22 7.84 8.45
N GLY A 20 0.65 7.26 9.26
CA GLY A 20 2.09 7.51 9.22
C GLY A 20 2.75 7.08 7.90
N GLN A 21 2.26 5.99 7.26
CA GLN A 21 2.77 5.58 5.96
C GLN A 21 2.32 6.53 4.84
N VAL A 22 1.09 7.06 4.92
CA VAL A 22 0.60 8.08 3.98
C VAL A 22 1.46 9.34 4.08
N LEU A 23 1.73 9.79 5.29
CA LEU A 23 2.56 10.99 5.51
C LEU A 23 3.99 10.77 5.00
N ARG A 24 4.58 9.61 5.26
CA ARG A 24 5.91 9.21 4.76
C ARG A 24 5.94 9.18 3.23
N PHE A 25 4.94 8.52 2.63
CA PHE A 25 4.82 8.44 1.18
C PHE A 25 4.66 9.82 0.54
N PHE A 26 3.84 10.70 1.14
CA PHE A 26 3.68 12.08 0.70
C PHE A 26 5.03 12.79 0.62
N PHE A 27 5.87 12.71 1.66
CA PHE A 27 7.19 13.34 1.65
C PHE A 27 8.14 12.68 0.64
N ALA A 28 8.12 11.36 0.51
CA ALA A 28 8.98 10.64 -0.42
C ALA A 28 8.67 10.96 -1.89
N THR A 29 7.43 11.33 -2.22
CA THR A 29 7.06 11.76 -3.59
C THR A 29 7.55 13.16 -3.93
N GLN A 30 8.01 13.93 -2.96
CA GLN A 30 8.50 15.29 -3.18
C GLN A 30 10.02 15.31 -3.36
N HIS A 31 10.48 16.17 -4.25
CA HIS A 31 11.92 16.37 -4.37
C HIS A 31 12.44 17.20 -3.18
N TYR A 32 13.41 16.67 -2.42
CA TYR A 32 13.88 17.23 -1.15
C TYR A 32 14.45 18.67 -1.27
N ARG A 33 14.89 19.10 -2.45
CA ARG A 33 15.36 20.47 -2.72
C ARG A 33 14.25 21.46 -3.07
N LYS A 34 13.00 20.99 -3.24
CA LYS A 34 11.88 21.87 -3.62
C LYS A 34 11.00 22.18 -2.42
N PRO A 35 10.40 23.37 -2.36
CA PRO A 35 9.38 23.66 -1.36
C PRO A 35 8.24 22.67 -1.47
N ILE A 36 7.78 22.17 -0.31
CA ILE A 36 6.67 21.23 -0.22
C ILE A 36 5.40 22.01 0.09
N ASN A 37 4.36 21.80 -0.70
CA ASN A 37 3.04 22.35 -0.44
C ASN A 37 2.18 21.30 0.27
N PHE A 38 2.06 21.44 1.59
CA PHE A 38 1.27 20.53 2.41
C PHE A 38 -0.20 20.98 2.40
N THR A 39 -1.03 20.28 1.61
CA THR A 39 -2.47 20.51 1.51
C THR A 39 -3.25 19.25 1.74
N GLU A 40 -4.50 19.34 2.21
CA GLU A 40 -5.40 18.19 2.37
C GLU A 40 -5.53 17.38 1.09
N LYS A 41 -5.66 18.06 -0.05
CA LYS A 41 -5.71 17.41 -1.37
C LYS A 41 -4.46 16.60 -1.65
N ALA A 42 -3.28 17.16 -1.43
CA ALA A 42 -2.02 16.46 -1.72
C ALA A 42 -1.82 15.24 -0.81
N VAL A 43 -2.26 15.31 0.44
CA VAL A 43 -2.26 14.16 1.37
C VAL A 43 -3.28 13.10 0.94
N HIS A 44 -4.48 13.52 0.50
CA HIS A 44 -5.49 12.60 -0.02
C HIS A 44 -5.01 11.88 -1.29
N ASP A 45 -4.37 12.60 -2.20
CA ASP A 45 -3.78 12.03 -3.41
C ASP A 45 -2.68 11.02 -3.05
N ALA A 46 -1.85 11.32 -2.04
CA ALA A 46 -0.84 10.39 -1.53
C ALA A 46 -1.48 9.12 -0.93
N ALA A 47 -2.57 9.25 -0.15
CA ALA A 47 -3.31 8.11 0.39
C ALA A 47 -3.89 7.22 -0.72
N THR A 48 -4.46 7.83 -1.75
CA THR A 48 -5.02 7.12 -2.91
C THR A 48 -3.93 6.35 -3.67
N ASN A 49 -2.80 6.99 -3.90
CA ASN A 49 -1.65 6.38 -4.56
C ASN A 49 -1.05 5.23 -3.73
N LEU A 50 -0.93 5.40 -2.41
CA LEU A 50 -0.45 4.35 -1.53
C LEU A 50 -1.40 3.15 -1.51
N LYS A 51 -2.73 3.40 -1.49
CA LYS A 51 -3.74 2.35 -1.60
C LYS A 51 -3.63 1.58 -2.93
N TYR A 52 -3.37 2.27 -4.05
CA TYR A 52 -3.14 1.62 -5.33
C TYR A 52 -1.93 0.66 -5.27
N LEU A 53 -0.81 1.08 -4.66
CA LEU A 53 0.38 0.24 -4.49
C LEU A 53 0.10 -0.94 -3.55
N LYS A 54 -0.67 -0.73 -2.47
CA LYS A 54 -1.11 -1.80 -1.56
C LYS A 54 -1.95 -2.85 -2.30
N ASN A 55 -2.96 -2.42 -3.04
CA ASN A 55 -3.80 -3.34 -3.84
C ASN A 55 -2.97 -4.14 -4.86
N THR A 56 -1.96 -3.50 -5.48
CA THR A 56 -1.03 -4.20 -6.38
C THR A 56 -0.19 -5.25 -5.64
N TYR A 57 0.23 -4.97 -4.42
CA TYR A 57 1.01 -5.88 -3.60
C TYR A 57 0.20 -7.09 -3.12
N GLU A 58 -1.09 -6.91 -2.83
CA GLU A 58 -1.99 -7.92 -2.26
C GLU A 58 -2.69 -8.79 -3.30
N GLN A 59 -2.55 -8.49 -4.60
CA GLN A 59 -3.20 -9.28 -5.63
C GLN A 59 -2.64 -10.71 -5.72
N PRO A 60 -3.42 -11.67 -6.23
CA PRO A 60 -2.98 -13.04 -6.41
C PRO A 60 -1.87 -13.16 -7.44
N PHE A 61 -0.96 -14.11 -7.25
CA PHE A 61 0.11 -14.39 -8.20
C PHE A 61 -0.45 -14.86 -9.56
N THR A 62 0.27 -14.48 -10.61
CA THR A 62 0.09 -14.97 -11.96
C THR A 62 1.14 -16.04 -12.30
N CYS A 63 0.92 -16.82 -13.35
CA CYS A 63 1.78 -17.95 -13.65
C CYS A 63 3.10 -17.58 -14.34
N GLN A 64 3.26 -16.34 -14.81
CA GLN A 64 4.42 -15.94 -15.60
C GLN A 64 4.81 -14.48 -15.31
N ALA A 65 6.13 -14.25 -15.24
CA ALA A 65 6.73 -12.93 -15.34
C ALA A 65 8.07 -13.06 -16.11
N ASP A 66 8.39 -12.05 -16.89
CA ASP A 66 9.68 -11.95 -17.59
C ASP A 66 10.72 -11.36 -16.64
N SER A 67 11.64 -12.19 -16.14
CA SER A 67 12.71 -11.76 -15.24
C SER A 67 13.65 -10.73 -15.89
N ALA A 68 13.85 -10.78 -17.20
CA ALA A 68 14.65 -9.79 -17.91
C ALA A 68 13.98 -8.42 -17.88
N HIS A 69 12.65 -8.40 -17.99
CA HIS A 69 11.88 -7.16 -17.90
C HIS A 69 11.86 -6.60 -16.46
N LEU A 70 11.80 -7.46 -15.47
CA LEU A 70 11.93 -7.05 -14.05
C LEU A 70 13.28 -6.36 -13.83
N GLN A 71 14.38 -6.91 -14.36
CA GLN A 71 15.72 -6.32 -14.20
C GLN A 71 15.79 -4.89 -14.77
N VAL A 72 15.08 -4.60 -15.84
CA VAL A 72 15.02 -3.24 -16.42
C VAL A 72 14.44 -2.23 -15.41
N PHE A 73 13.41 -2.62 -14.62
CA PHE A 73 12.88 -1.73 -13.59
C PHE A 73 13.86 -1.53 -12.45
N LEU A 74 14.56 -2.59 -12.03
CA LEU A 74 15.56 -2.51 -10.96
C LEU A 74 16.72 -1.59 -11.36
N ASP A 75 17.21 -1.69 -12.59
CA ASP A 75 18.28 -0.85 -13.13
C ASP A 75 17.83 0.62 -13.23
N LYS A 76 16.61 0.88 -13.72
CA LYS A 76 16.02 2.22 -13.76
C LYS A 76 15.88 2.82 -12.36
N PHE A 77 15.45 2.03 -11.39
CA PHE A 77 15.30 2.49 -10.01
C PHE A 77 16.65 2.86 -9.41
N THR A 78 17.65 2.00 -9.58
CA THR A 78 19.01 2.24 -9.12
C THR A 78 19.57 3.52 -9.75
N ALA A 79 19.44 3.68 -11.06
CA ALA A 79 19.88 4.88 -11.75
C ALA A 79 19.21 6.16 -11.24
N ALA A 80 17.89 6.10 -10.96
CA ALA A 80 17.15 7.23 -10.38
C ALA A 80 17.64 7.59 -8.97
N MET A 81 17.93 6.59 -8.15
CA MET A 81 18.41 6.82 -6.78
C MET A 81 19.87 7.26 -6.73
N ASP A 82 20.71 6.81 -7.66
CA ASP A 82 22.10 7.23 -7.82
C ASP A 82 22.22 8.68 -8.33
N GLU A 83 21.19 9.17 -9.03
CA GLU A 83 21.10 10.57 -9.45
C GLU A 83 20.62 11.47 -8.31
N ASP A 84 21.49 11.79 -7.37
CA ASP A 84 21.25 12.75 -6.27
C ASP A 84 20.01 12.36 -5.41
N PHE A 85 19.83 11.07 -5.09
CA PHE A 85 18.70 10.56 -4.32
C PHE A 85 17.34 11.02 -4.87
N ASN A 86 17.14 10.91 -6.17
CA ASN A 86 15.91 11.36 -6.82
C ASN A 86 14.73 10.45 -6.49
N ALA A 87 14.26 10.53 -5.24
CA ALA A 87 13.16 9.74 -4.71
C ALA A 87 11.89 9.88 -5.57
N ALA A 88 11.62 11.06 -6.12
CA ALA A 88 10.45 11.30 -6.98
C ALA A 88 10.51 10.44 -8.27
N ASN A 89 11.68 10.34 -8.90
CA ASN A 89 11.88 9.48 -10.06
C ASN A 89 11.87 8.00 -9.64
N GLY A 90 12.48 7.64 -8.50
CA GLY A 90 12.43 6.29 -7.96
C GLY A 90 11.00 5.80 -7.74
N ILE A 91 10.13 6.63 -7.17
CA ILE A 91 8.70 6.33 -6.99
C ILE A 91 7.98 6.21 -8.34
N THR A 92 8.34 7.00 -9.35
CA THR A 92 7.80 6.85 -10.71
C THR A 92 8.09 5.45 -11.25
N VAL A 93 9.30 4.94 -11.07
CA VAL A 93 9.66 3.56 -11.46
C VAL A 93 8.85 2.53 -10.69
N VAL A 94 8.59 2.75 -9.39
CA VAL A 94 7.71 1.87 -8.60
C VAL A 94 6.30 1.81 -9.19
N PHE A 95 5.74 2.94 -9.65
CA PHE A 95 4.44 2.96 -10.33
C PHE A 95 4.49 2.29 -11.72
N GLU A 96 5.57 2.43 -12.47
CA GLU A 96 5.75 1.70 -13.74
C GLU A 96 5.76 0.19 -13.50
N LEU A 97 6.49 -0.27 -12.48
CA LEU A 97 6.51 -1.67 -12.06
C LEU A 97 5.12 -2.14 -11.60
N ALA A 98 4.42 -1.35 -10.79
CA ALA A 98 3.05 -1.66 -10.36
C ALA A 98 2.09 -1.81 -11.55
N LYS A 99 2.20 -0.95 -12.55
CA LYS A 99 1.42 -1.05 -13.79
C LYS A 99 1.73 -2.32 -14.56
N TRP A 100 3.00 -2.70 -14.65
CA TRP A 100 3.42 -3.94 -15.31
C TRP A 100 2.93 -5.18 -14.54
N ILE A 101 3.00 -5.16 -13.20
CA ILE A 101 2.42 -6.18 -12.33
C ILE A 101 0.91 -6.34 -12.64
N ASN A 102 0.16 -5.24 -12.67
CA ASN A 102 -1.28 -5.23 -12.92
C ASN A 102 -1.66 -5.67 -14.35
N SER A 103 -0.70 -5.73 -15.27
CA SER A 103 -0.92 -6.33 -16.60
C SER A 103 -0.74 -7.86 -16.64
N GLY A 104 -0.60 -8.51 -15.48
CA GLY A 104 -0.56 -9.96 -15.36
C GLY A 104 0.83 -10.56 -15.09
N ASN A 105 1.80 -9.76 -14.69
CA ASN A 105 3.19 -10.19 -14.45
C ASN A 105 3.52 -10.20 -12.95
N TYR A 106 2.86 -11.05 -12.18
CA TYR A 106 3.03 -11.06 -10.73
C TYR A 106 3.39 -12.45 -10.20
N THR A 107 4.65 -12.65 -9.86
CA THR A 107 5.21 -13.84 -9.24
C THR A 107 5.78 -13.51 -7.85
N ALA A 108 6.13 -14.53 -7.09
CA ALA A 108 6.79 -14.33 -5.79
C ALA A 108 8.10 -13.53 -5.89
N GLU A 109 8.88 -13.71 -6.97
CA GLU A 109 10.09 -12.93 -7.25
C GLU A 109 9.76 -11.45 -7.48
N VAL A 110 8.77 -11.16 -8.32
CA VAL A 110 8.31 -9.78 -8.59
C VAL A 110 7.78 -9.11 -7.34
N LYS A 111 6.99 -9.84 -6.51
CA LYS A 111 6.50 -9.35 -5.22
C LYS A 111 7.65 -8.97 -4.29
N ALA A 112 8.66 -9.84 -4.17
CA ALA A 112 9.81 -9.59 -3.32
C ALA A 112 10.61 -8.36 -3.81
N ALA A 113 10.80 -8.21 -5.12
CA ALA A 113 11.45 -7.04 -5.70
C ALA A 113 10.63 -5.76 -5.46
N PHE A 114 9.32 -5.79 -5.70
CA PHE A 114 8.41 -4.66 -5.47
C PHE A 114 8.42 -4.22 -4.01
N ALA A 115 8.36 -5.18 -3.06
CA ALA A 115 8.47 -4.90 -1.64
C ALA A 115 9.79 -4.19 -1.28
N LYS A 116 10.93 -4.67 -1.81
CA LYS A 116 12.24 -4.04 -1.57
C LYS A 116 12.32 -2.60 -2.07
N LEU A 117 11.76 -2.31 -3.25
CA LEU A 117 11.73 -0.94 -3.76
C LEU A 117 10.89 -0.01 -2.88
N LEU A 118 9.75 -0.49 -2.37
CA LEU A 118 8.90 0.24 -1.43
C LEU A 118 9.59 0.46 -0.08
N GLU A 119 10.32 -0.55 0.41
CA GLU A 119 11.06 -0.49 1.67
C GLU A 119 12.13 0.61 1.67
N VAL A 120 12.76 0.91 0.53
CA VAL A 120 13.71 2.04 0.40
C VAL A 120 13.05 3.36 0.83
N PHE A 121 11.75 3.53 0.59
CA PHE A 121 10.96 4.68 1.03
C PHE A 121 10.34 4.50 2.43
N GLY A 122 10.65 3.38 3.09
CA GLY A 122 10.08 3.00 4.38
C GLY A 122 8.58 2.67 4.32
N ILE A 123 8.11 2.23 3.16
CA ILE A 123 6.76 1.72 2.96
C ILE A 123 6.79 0.21 3.09
N VAL A 124 6.08 -0.32 4.07
CA VAL A 124 6.01 -1.75 4.34
C VAL A 124 4.54 -2.15 4.40
N PHE A 125 4.13 -3.03 3.49
CA PHE A 125 2.83 -3.67 3.56
C PHE A 125 2.98 -4.96 4.35
N VAL A 126 2.38 -5.00 5.53
CA VAL A 126 2.29 -6.21 6.34
C VAL A 126 1.13 -7.02 5.78
N GLU A 127 1.37 -8.29 5.44
CA GLU A 127 0.27 -9.22 5.20
C GLU A 127 -0.48 -9.38 6.52
N GLU A 128 -1.72 -8.96 6.55
CA GLU A 128 -2.62 -9.35 7.63
C GLU A 128 -2.84 -10.86 7.46
N VAL A 129 -2.06 -11.66 8.18
CA VAL A 129 -2.37 -13.08 8.35
C VAL A 129 -3.67 -13.07 9.14
N LEU A 130 -4.80 -13.25 8.45
CA LEU A 130 -6.06 -13.49 9.11
C LEU A 130 -5.82 -14.69 10.03
N ASP A 131 -6.18 -14.54 11.29
CA ASP A 131 -6.12 -15.64 12.24
C ASP A 131 -6.85 -16.83 11.60
N ALA A 132 -6.27 -18.03 11.63
CA ALA A 132 -6.84 -19.21 10.99
C ALA A 132 -8.30 -19.47 11.46
N ASP A 133 -8.63 -19.02 12.66
CA ASP A 133 -10.01 -19.04 13.17
C ASP A 133 -10.93 -18.05 12.44
N ILE A 134 -10.40 -16.92 12.01
CA ILE A 134 -11.17 -15.91 11.24
C ILE A 134 -11.43 -16.41 9.82
N GLU A 135 -10.42 -16.99 9.16
CA GLU A 135 -10.58 -17.60 7.82
C GLU A 135 -11.64 -18.71 7.86
N ARG A 136 -11.58 -19.59 8.85
CA ARG A 136 -12.59 -20.64 9.05
C ARG A 136 -13.99 -20.07 9.25
N LEU A 137 -14.15 -19.03 10.06
CA LEU A 137 -15.45 -18.39 10.28
C LEU A 137 -16.00 -17.73 8.99
N ILE A 138 -15.12 -17.19 8.15
CA ILE A 138 -15.52 -16.62 6.85
C ILE A 138 -16.01 -17.74 5.90
N GLU A 139 -15.30 -18.87 5.85
CA GLU A 139 -15.70 -20.04 5.05
C GLU A 139 -17.02 -20.63 5.55
N GLU A 140 -17.15 -20.89 6.85
CA GLU A 140 -18.39 -21.39 7.47
C GLU A 140 -19.58 -20.46 7.17
N ARG A 141 -19.37 -19.13 7.18
CA ARG A 141 -20.42 -18.18 6.80
C ARG A 141 -20.83 -18.29 5.33
N GLN A 142 -19.84 -18.49 4.43
CA GLN A 142 -20.12 -18.66 3.01
C GLN A 142 -20.91 -19.95 2.75
N GLU A 143 -20.52 -21.05 3.40
CA GLU A 143 -21.24 -22.33 3.34
C GLU A 143 -22.68 -22.22 3.88
N ALA A 144 -22.85 -21.57 5.05
CA ALA A 144 -24.18 -21.34 5.63
C ALA A 144 -25.08 -20.56 4.65
N ARG A 145 -24.57 -19.53 3.98
CA ARG A 145 -25.31 -18.78 2.96
C ARG A 145 -25.65 -19.63 1.71
N ALA A 146 -24.71 -20.46 1.26
CA ALA A 146 -24.94 -21.37 0.15
C ALA A 146 -26.05 -22.38 0.46
N ASN A 147 -26.10 -22.86 1.70
CA ASN A 147 -27.12 -23.78 2.24
C ASN A 147 -28.42 -23.06 2.65
N ARG A 148 -28.54 -21.73 2.47
CA ARG A 148 -29.67 -20.88 2.87
C ARG A 148 -29.92 -20.88 4.38
N ASP A 149 -28.93 -21.23 5.19
CA ASP A 149 -28.96 -21.07 6.64
C ASP A 149 -28.53 -19.64 7.03
N PHE A 150 -29.48 -18.73 6.91
CA PHE A 150 -29.25 -17.32 7.19
C PHE A 150 -29.06 -17.04 8.67
N ALA A 151 -29.61 -17.89 9.55
CA ALA A 151 -29.46 -17.71 11.00
C ALA A 151 -28.01 -17.92 11.45
N THR A 152 -27.37 -19.00 11.00
CA THR A 152 -25.95 -19.28 11.26
C THR A 152 -25.06 -18.23 10.60
N ALA A 153 -25.35 -17.81 9.36
CA ALA A 153 -24.58 -16.79 8.65
C ALA A 153 -24.61 -15.43 9.37
N ASP A 154 -25.74 -15.05 9.97
CA ASP A 154 -25.86 -13.80 10.74
C ASP A 154 -25.15 -13.88 12.10
N GLN A 155 -25.21 -15.02 12.79
CA GLN A 155 -24.43 -15.24 14.02
C GLN A 155 -22.92 -15.10 13.80
N ILE A 156 -22.41 -15.73 12.73
CA ILE A 156 -20.98 -15.62 12.37
C ILE A 156 -20.61 -14.18 12.03
N ARG A 157 -21.49 -13.45 11.32
CA ARG A 157 -21.28 -12.02 11.03
C ARG A 157 -21.16 -11.19 12.30
N GLU A 158 -22.02 -11.44 13.30
CA GLU A 158 -21.97 -10.74 14.58
C GLU A 158 -20.70 -11.08 15.38
N GLN A 159 -20.24 -12.33 15.36
CA GLN A 159 -18.98 -12.72 15.97
C GLN A 159 -17.79 -12.02 15.34
N LEU A 160 -17.72 -11.96 14.00
CA LEU A 160 -16.66 -11.26 13.28
C LEU A 160 -16.71 -9.75 13.52
N ALA A 161 -17.91 -9.16 13.56
CA ALA A 161 -18.09 -7.74 13.88
C ALA A 161 -17.66 -7.40 15.31
N ALA A 162 -17.89 -8.29 16.30
CA ALA A 162 -17.41 -8.12 17.68
C ALA A 162 -15.87 -8.14 17.77
N GLN A 163 -15.19 -8.79 16.83
CA GLN A 163 -13.73 -8.80 16.69
C GLN A 163 -13.20 -7.63 15.83
N GLY A 164 -14.08 -6.69 15.43
CA GLY A 164 -13.70 -5.52 14.64
C GLY A 164 -13.61 -5.77 13.13
N ILE A 165 -13.98 -6.97 12.66
CA ILE A 165 -13.93 -7.37 11.26
C ILE A 165 -15.27 -7.01 10.60
N LYS A 166 -15.22 -6.13 9.60
CA LYS A 166 -16.38 -5.76 8.77
C LYS A 166 -16.35 -6.55 7.46
N LEU A 167 -17.42 -7.33 7.23
CA LEU A 167 -17.65 -8.12 6.01
C LEU A 167 -18.67 -7.45 5.12
#